data_bda72bfc36364482d9fd342fcffd5971
#
_entry.id   bda72bfc36364482d9fd342fcffd5971
#
_cell.length_a   1.000
_cell.length_b   1.000
_cell.length_c   1.000
_cell.angle_alpha   90.00
_cell.angle_beta   90.00
_cell.angle_gamma   90.00
#
_symmetry.space_group_name_H-M   'P 1'
#
loop_
_entity.id
_entity.type
_entity.pdbx_description
1 polymer ?
#
loop_
_entity_poly.entity_id
_entity_poly.type
_entity_poly.pdbx_seq_one_letter_code
_entity_poly.pdbx_strand_id
1 'polypeptide(L)'
;MRLSIERSALLKALGHVQNVVERRNTIPILSNVLMSAEDGQLTLVATDLDIEVSEITAADISAPGQVTAPAHTLYDIARKLPDGSQVVLQINADDRLDVDAGRSHFTLPLLPSGDFPKMTADGFTHEFSISTKDFSRLIDKTRFAISTEETRYYLNGIYIHGHAGKLRAVATDGCLLYTSPSPRDRQKSRMPSSA
;
A
#
# COMPACT_ATOMS: atom_id res chain seq x y z
N MET A 1 13.04 -20.07 -0.25
CA MET A 1 12.93 -18.91 -1.16
C MET A 1 14.31 -18.35 -1.44
N ARG A 2 14.61 -18.07 -2.73
CA ARG A 2 15.82 -17.35 -3.15
C ARG A 2 15.53 -16.56 -4.42
N LEU A 3 15.88 -15.28 -4.41
CA LEU A 3 15.66 -14.38 -5.58
C LEU A 3 16.76 -13.32 -5.66
N SER A 4 16.90 -12.72 -6.84
CA SER A 4 17.72 -11.54 -7.07
C SER A 4 16.88 -10.43 -7.69
N ILE A 5 17.04 -9.21 -7.21
CA ILE A 5 16.26 -8.06 -7.65
C ILE A 5 17.14 -6.81 -7.66
N GLU A 6 16.91 -5.91 -8.61
CA GLU A 6 17.58 -4.61 -8.61
C GLU A 6 17.12 -3.77 -7.40
N ARG A 7 18.08 -3.12 -6.74
CA ARG A 7 17.83 -2.28 -5.55
C ARG A 7 16.76 -1.21 -5.78
N SER A 8 16.74 -0.56 -6.93
CA SER A 8 15.77 0.50 -7.24
C SER A 8 14.35 -0.04 -7.32
N ALA A 9 14.15 -1.23 -7.92
CA ALA A 9 12.87 -1.90 -8.02
C ALA A 9 12.36 -2.34 -6.64
N LEU A 10 13.23 -2.96 -5.83
CA LEU A 10 12.92 -3.36 -4.45
C LEU A 10 12.56 -2.14 -3.59
N LEU A 11 13.36 -1.07 -3.65
CA LEU A 11 13.13 0.14 -2.87
C LEU A 11 11.80 0.81 -3.22
N LYS A 12 11.47 0.88 -4.52
CA LYS A 12 10.19 1.44 -4.97
C LYS A 12 9.01 0.63 -4.45
N ALA A 13 9.06 -0.69 -4.61
CA ALA A 13 7.99 -1.58 -4.15
C ALA A 13 7.81 -1.52 -2.62
N LEU A 14 8.91 -1.60 -1.85
CA LEU A 14 8.88 -1.44 -0.40
C LEU A 14 8.40 -0.05 0.02
N GLY A 15 8.74 1.00 -0.73
CA GLY A 15 8.31 2.37 -0.48
C GLY A 15 6.78 2.52 -0.52
N HIS A 16 6.11 1.78 -1.40
CA HIS A 16 4.65 1.79 -1.49
C HIS A 16 4.01 1.05 -0.30
N VAL A 17 4.46 -0.18 -0.03
CA VAL A 17 3.80 -1.04 0.98
C VAL A 17 4.10 -0.64 2.41
N GLN A 18 5.28 -0.07 2.71
CA GLN A 18 5.65 0.31 4.07
C GLN A 18 4.77 1.41 4.68
N ASN A 19 4.08 2.20 3.83
CA ASN A 19 3.24 3.30 4.31
C ASN A 19 2.00 2.83 5.07
N VAL A 20 1.58 1.59 4.87
CA VAL A 20 0.48 0.95 5.59
C VAL A 20 0.95 0.35 6.92
N VAL A 21 2.24 0.02 7.00
CA VAL A 21 2.81 -0.62 8.18
C VAL A 21 3.03 0.39 9.30
N GLU A 22 2.32 0.26 10.39
CA GLU A 22 2.54 1.09 11.58
C GLU A 22 3.87 0.75 12.26
N ARG A 23 4.60 1.79 12.71
CA ARG A 23 5.89 1.61 13.41
C ARG A 23 5.74 1.00 14.81
N ARG A 24 4.58 1.16 15.42
CA ARG A 24 4.25 0.63 16.75
C ARG A 24 2.94 -0.11 16.66
N ASN A 25 3.03 -1.40 16.37
CA ASN A 25 1.86 -2.27 16.35
C ASN A 25 1.92 -3.25 17.53
N THR A 26 0.79 -3.51 18.15
CA THR A 26 0.65 -4.52 19.23
C THR A 26 0.68 -5.94 18.67
N ILE A 27 0.42 -6.11 17.38
CA ILE A 27 0.41 -7.39 16.67
C ILE A 27 1.70 -7.47 15.82
N PRO A 28 2.69 -8.27 16.20
CA PRO A 28 4.03 -8.26 15.57
C PRO A 28 4.02 -8.53 14.08
N ILE A 29 3.12 -9.41 13.59
CA ILE A 29 3.05 -9.78 12.17
C ILE A 29 2.67 -8.59 11.26
N LEU A 30 1.90 -7.62 11.77
CA LEU A 30 1.51 -6.41 11.04
C LEU A 30 2.67 -5.41 10.83
N SER A 31 3.77 -5.60 11.55
CA SER A 31 5.01 -4.85 11.30
C SER A 31 5.84 -5.44 10.16
N ASN A 32 5.43 -6.59 9.64
CA ASN A 32 6.11 -7.28 8.55
C ASN A 32 5.41 -7.04 7.21
N VAL A 33 6.17 -7.17 6.14
CA VAL A 33 5.68 -7.34 4.77
C VAL A 33 5.70 -8.81 4.41
N LEU A 34 4.61 -9.31 3.83
CA LEU A 34 4.56 -10.63 3.23
C LEU A 34 5.20 -10.56 1.85
N MET A 35 6.15 -11.43 1.59
CA MET A 35 6.91 -11.53 0.35
C MET A 35 6.62 -12.88 -0.29
N SER A 36 6.11 -12.89 -1.51
CA SER A 36 5.85 -14.10 -2.31
C SER A 36 6.65 -14.04 -3.59
N ALA A 37 7.54 -15.00 -3.79
CA ALA A 37 8.40 -15.13 -4.95
C ALA A 37 7.92 -16.28 -5.83
N GLU A 38 7.35 -15.97 -6.98
CA GLU A 38 6.77 -16.94 -7.92
C GLU A 38 6.74 -16.37 -9.33
N ASP A 39 6.89 -17.21 -10.34
CA ASP A 39 6.73 -16.89 -11.78
C ASP A 39 7.52 -15.66 -12.26
N GLY A 40 8.74 -15.47 -11.76
CA GLY A 40 9.57 -14.31 -12.14
C GLY A 40 9.12 -12.98 -11.51
N GLN A 41 8.25 -13.02 -10.52
CA GLN A 41 7.70 -11.85 -9.83
C GLN A 41 7.86 -11.96 -8.31
N LEU A 42 8.19 -10.85 -7.70
CA LEU A 42 8.12 -10.66 -6.26
C LEU A 42 6.87 -9.84 -5.94
N THR A 43 5.94 -10.45 -5.22
CA THR A 43 4.75 -9.79 -4.67
C THR A 43 5.02 -9.42 -3.22
N LEU A 44 4.80 -8.16 -2.89
CA LEU A 44 4.89 -7.62 -1.52
C LEU A 44 3.49 -7.23 -1.06
N VAL A 45 3.07 -7.69 0.11
CA VAL A 45 1.78 -7.34 0.70
C VAL A 45 1.98 -6.82 2.12
N ALA A 46 1.34 -5.71 2.43
CA ALA A 46 1.29 -5.16 3.78
C ALA A 46 -0.14 -4.75 4.13
N THR A 47 -0.50 -4.87 5.40
CA THR A 47 -1.84 -4.53 5.90
C THR A 47 -1.78 -4.03 7.34
N ASP A 48 -2.73 -3.19 7.70
CA ASP A 48 -3.05 -2.77 9.08
C ASP A 48 -4.39 -3.33 9.56
N LEU A 49 -4.98 -4.29 8.81
CA LEU A 49 -6.30 -4.92 8.94
C LEU A 49 -7.46 -4.11 8.33
N ASP A 50 -7.32 -2.81 8.16
CA ASP A 50 -8.33 -1.96 7.52
C ASP A 50 -8.00 -1.71 6.04
N ILE A 51 -6.70 -1.64 5.73
CA ILE A 51 -6.16 -1.41 4.39
C ILE A 51 -5.15 -2.51 4.06
N GLU A 52 -5.21 -3.02 2.84
CA GLU A 52 -4.17 -3.88 2.27
C GLU A 52 -3.58 -3.22 1.03
N VAL A 53 -2.26 -3.19 0.97
CA VAL A 53 -1.51 -2.74 -0.20
C VAL A 53 -0.67 -3.88 -0.74
N SER A 54 -0.83 -4.17 -2.02
CA SER A 54 -0.06 -5.16 -2.76
C SER A 54 0.73 -4.48 -3.87
N GLU A 55 2.00 -4.82 -3.99
CA GLU A 55 2.89 -4.35 -5.05
C GLU A 55 3.58 -5.53 -5.70
N ILE A 56 3.63 -5.55 -7.03
CA ILE A 56 4.25 -6.62 -7.81
C ILE A 56 5.42 -6.02 -8.58
N THR A 57 6.57 -6.66 -8.50
CA THR A 57 7.78 -6.26 -9.20
C THR A 57 8.48 -7.46 -9.82
N ALA A 58 9.13 -7.27 -10.97
CA ALA A 58 9.91 -8.33 -11.61
C ALA A 58 11.15 -8.67 -10.76
N ALA A 59 11.44 -9.95 -10.62
CA ALA A 59 12.62 -10.45 -9.93
C ALA A 59 13.11 -11.75 -10.58
N ASP A 60 14.40 -12.02 -10.49
CA ASP A 60 14.99 -13.30 -10.90
C ASP A 60 14.86 -14.31 -9.75
N ILE A 61 13.97 -15.29 -9.91
CA ILE A 61 13.63 -16.25 -8.86
C ILE A 61 14.35 -17.56 -9.09
N SER A 62 15.33 -17.86 -8.24
CA SER A 62 16.06 -19.12 -8.26
C SER A 62 15.34 -20.22 -7.47
N ALA A 63 14.60 -19.86 -6.43
CA ALA A 63 13.76 -20.78 -5.65
C ALA A 63 12.49 -20.06 -5.18
N PRO A 64 11.30 -20.53 -5.59
CA PRO A 64 10.04 -19.94 -5.16
C PRO A 64 9.82 -20.10 -3.66
N GLY A 65 8.91 -19.31 -3.11
CA GLY A 65 8.52 -19.40 -1.70
C GLY A 65 7.89 -18.14 -1.17
N GLN A 66 7.41 -18.22 0.07
CA GLN A 66 6.72 -17.14 0.75
C GLN A 66 7.25 -16.96 2.16
N VAL A 67 7.51 -15.73 2.54
CA VAL A 67 8.02 -15.36 3.88
C VAL A 67 7.48 -14.01 4.32
N THR A 68 7.58 -13.70 5.61
CA THR A 68 7.36 -12.35 6.11
C THR A 68 8.66 -11.74 6.63
N ALA A 69 8.88 -10.45 6.43
CA ALA A 69 10.06 -9.76 6.92
C ALA A 69 9.69 -8.38 7.48
N PRO A 70 10.47 -7.83 8.45
CA PRO A 70 10.22 -6.50 9.02
C PRO A 70 10.26 -5.41 7.94
N ALA A 71 9.11 -4.81 7.62
CA ALA A 71 8.93 -3.93 6.47
C ALA A 71 9.84 -2.69 6.53
N HIS A 72 9.81 -1.97 7.64
CA HIS A 72 10.62 -0.74 7.79
C HIS A 72 12.12 -1.03 7.80
N THR A 73 12.56 -2.15 8.42
CA THR A 73 13.97 -2.53 8.45
C THR A 73 14.47 -2.89 7.06
N LEU A 74 13.69 -3.69 6.32
CA LEU A 74 14.03 -4.08 4.95
C LEU A 74 14.06 -2.86 4.02
N TYR A 75 13.11 -1.93 4.17
CA TYR A 75 13.10 -0.66 3.44
C TYR A 75 14.33 0.19 3.76
N ASP A 76 14.68 0.35 5.04
CA ASP A 76 15.84 1.14 5.45
C ASP A 76 17.18 0.53 4.96
N ILE A 77 17.28 -0.80 4.90
CA ILE A 77 18.41 -1.50 4.27
C ILE A 77 18.45 -1.16 2.77
N ALA A 78 17.36 -1.42 2.03
CA ALA A 78 17.29 -1.16 0.60
C ALA A 78 17.61 0.31 0.26
N ARG A 79 17.19 1.27 1.09
CA ARG A 79 17.47 2.69 0.93
C ARG A 79 18.95 3.04 1.07
N LYS A 80 19.68 2.34 1.95
CA LYS A 80 21.08 2.60 2.24
C LYS A 80 22.06 1.86 1.33
N LEU A 81 21.59 0.88 0.57
CA LEU A 81 22.41 0.17 -0.40
C LEU A 81 22.83 1.10 -1.57
N PRO A 82 23.98 0.85 -2.22
CA PRO A 82 24.41 1.63 -3.39
C PRO A 82 23.44 1.52 -4.56
N ASP A 83 23.30 2.61 -5.32
CA ASP A 83 22.49 2.62 -6.54
C ASP A 83 23.02 1.60 -7.56
N GLY A 84 22.10 0.96 -8.31
CA GLY A 84 22.42 -0.06 -9.31
C GLY A 84 22.89 -1.40 -8.75
N SER A 85 22.87 -1.59 -7.41
CA SER A 85 23.22 -2.90 -6.83
C SER A 85 22.13 -3.93 -7.03
N GLN A 86 22.54 -5.18 -7.28
CA GLN A 86 21.67 -6.35 -7.22
C GLN A 86 21.56 -6.79 -5.75
N VAL A 87 20.34 -7.02 -5.30
CA VAL A 87 20.01 -7.50 -3.96
C VAL A 87 19.58 -8.94 -4.06
N VAL A 88 20.27 -9.83 -3.35
CA VAL A 88 19.88 -11.23 -3.23
C VAL A 88 19.15 -11.40 -1.90
N LEU A 89 17.95 -11.96 -1.96
CA LEU A 89 17.15 -12.32 -0.80
C LEU A 89 17.08 -13.85 -0.71
N GLN A 90 17.47 -14.40 0.41
CA GLN A 90 17.51 -15.84 0.61
C GLN A 90 17.11 -16.22 2.04
N ILE A 91 16.30 -17.29 2.19
CA ILE A 91 16.09 -17.93 3.48
C ILE A 91 17.31 -18.81 3.77
N ASN A 92 17.94 -18.63 4.93
CA ASN A 92 19.03 -19.45 5.39
C ASN A 92 18.56 -20.68 6.20
N ALA A 93 19.49 -21.49 6.66
CA ALA A 93 19.21 -22.72 7.42
C ALA A 93 18.60 -22.47 8.81
N ASP A 94 18.70 -21.24 9.33
CA ASP A 94 18.16 -20.84 10.64
C ASP A 94 16.78 -20.16 10.51
N ASP A 95 16.10 -20.34 9.39
CA ASP A 95 14.81 -19.70 9.06
C ASP A 95 14.84 -18.17 9.20
N ARG A 96 15.94 -17.55 8.74
CA ARG A 96 16.08 -16.09 8.69
C ARG A 96 16.28 -15.63 7.25
N LEU A 97 15.93 -14.37 6.99
CA LEU A 97 16.14 -13.76 5.69
C LEU A 97 17.53 -13.12 5.63
N ASP A 98 18.37 -13.65 4.78
CA ASP A 98 19.62 -13.01 4.41
C ASP A 98 19.39 -12.05 3.24
N VAL A 99 19.92 -10.85 3.37
CA VAL A 99 19.87 -9.76 2.40
C VAL A 99 21.29 -9.41 2.01
N ASP A 100 21.70 -9.81 0.81
CA ASP A 100 23.06 -9.64 0.29
C ASP A 100 23.06 -8.60 -0.83
N ALA A 101 23.99 -7.64 -0.75
CA ALA A 101 24.21 -6.67 -1.83
C ALA A 101 25.69 -6.24 -1.85
N GLY A 102 26.44 -6.78 -2.80
CA GLY A 102 27.88 -6.53 -2.93
C GLY A 102 28.66 -6.97 -1.68
N ARG A 103 29.12 -6.01 -0.88
CA ARG A 103 29.86 -6.28 0.38
C ARG A 103 28.97 -6.24 1.62
N SER A 104 27.72 -5.87 1.46
CA SER A 104 26.77 -5.75 2.57
C SER A 104 26.02 -7.04 2.75
N HIS A 105 25.96 -7.52 3.99
CA HIS A 105 25.20 -8.69 4.39
C HIS A 105 24.37 -8.36 5.64
N PHE A 106 23.09 -8.67 5.61
CA PHE A 106 22.17 -8.48 6.74
C PHE A 106 21.33 -9.74 6.91
N THR A 107 21.03 -10.06 8.17
CA THR A 107 20.16 -11.19 8.50
C THR A 107 18.96 -10.70 9.31
N LEU A 108 17.76 -10.90 8.80
CA LEU A 108 16.51 -10.45 9.41
C LEU A 108 15.71 -11.62 9.98
N PRO A 109 15.02 -11.42 11.12
CA PRO A 109 14.09 -12.41 11.64
C PRO A 109 12.87 -12.51 10.74
N LEU A 110 12.33 -13.72 10.60
CA LEU A 110 11.08 -14.00 9.89
C LEU A 110 9.98 -14.35 10.89
N LEU A 111 8.73 -14.15 10.49
CA LEU A 111 7.57 -14.72 11.15
C LEU A 111 6.85 -15.66 10.16
N PRO A 112 6.10 -16.66 10.66
CA PRO A 112 5.40 -17.60 9.78
C PRO A 112 4.45 -16.88 8.82
N SER A 113 4.55 -17.16 7.53
CA SER A 113 3.69 -16.53 6.51
C SER A 113 2.23 -16.95 6.65
N GLY A 114 1.95 -18.11 7.28
CA GLY A 114 0.60 -18.56 7.57
C GLY A 114 -0.16 -17.71 8.57
N ASP A 115 0.55 -16.97 9.43
CA ASP A 115 -0.03 -16.07 10.42
C ASP A 115 -0.34 -14.68 9.85
N PHE A 116 0.10 -14.40 8.60
CA PHE A 116 -0.16 -13.11 7.97
C PHE A 116 -1.64 -13.01 7.56
N PRO A 117 -2.37 -11.99 8.03
CA PRO A 117 -3.78 -11.82 7.71
C PRO A 117 -3.94 -11.49 6.22
N LYS A 118 -4.86 -12.18 5.56
CA LYS A 118 -5.23 -11.91 4.17
C LYS A 118 -6.60 -11.27 4.16
N MET A 119 -6.70 -10.11 3.52
CA MET A 119 -8.00 -9.52 3.26
C MET A 119 -8.65 -10.28 2.10
N THR A 120 -9.80 -10.90 2.36
CA THR A 120 -10.60 -11.52 1.29
C THR A 120 -11.41 -10.44 0.60
N ALA A 121 -11.14 -10.24 -0.68
CA ALA A 121 -11.88 -9.29 -1.52
C ALA A 121 -13.19 -9.91 -2.04
N ASP A 122 -13.85 -10.75 -1.24
CA ASP A 122 -15.06 -11.46 -1.64
C ASP A 122 -16.29 -10.57 -1.48
N GLY A 123 -17.11 -10.51 -2.52
CA GLY A 123 -18.46 -9.93 -2.44
C GLY A 123 -18.62 -8.49 -2.91
N PHE A 124 -17.70 -7.94 -3.69
CA PHE A 124 -17.95 -6.67 -4.36
C PHE A 124 -19.12 -6.77 -5.33
N THR A 125 -20.15 -5.98 -5.10
CA THR A 125 -21.36 -5.94 -5.94
C THR A 125 -21.24 -4.94 -7.08
N HIS A 126 -20.26 -4.06 -7.05
CA HIS A 126 -20.08 -3.00 -8.03
C HIS A 126 -18.60 -2.84 -8.38
N GLU A 127 -18.34 -2.73 -9.67
CA GLU A 127 -17.00 -2.44 -10.23
C GLU A 127 -17.07 -1.20 -11.11
N PHE A 128 -16.06 -0.36 -11.05
CA PHE A 128 -15.95 0.81 -11.90
C PHE A 128 -14.48 1.15 -12.19
N SER A 129 -14.26 1.84 -13.29
CA SER A 129 -12.93 2.35 -13.66
C SER A 129 -12.92 3.88 -13.61
N ILE A 130 -11.88 4.43 -12.99
CA ILE A 130 -11.64 5.87 -12.92
C ILE A 130 -10.18 6.17 -13.30
N SER A 131 -9.95 7.31 -13.97
CA SER A 131 -8.57 7.73 -14.23
C SER A 131 -7.84 8.09 -12.93
N THR A 132 -6.55 7.74 -12.82
CA THR A 132 -5.74 8.09 -11.65
C THR A 132 -5.75 9.61 -11.39
N LYS A 133 -5.75 10.43 -12.43
CA LYS A 133 -5.80 11.89 -12.35
C LYS A 133 -7.11 12.37 -11.69
N ASP A 134 -8.23 11.79 -12.08
CA ASP A 134 -9.54 12.20 -11.52
C ASP A 134 -9.69 11.71 -10.08
N PHE A 135 -9.21 10.50 -9.79
CA PHE A 135 -9.23 9.97 -8.43
C PHE A 135 -8.34 10.79 -7.48
N SER A 136 -7.10 11.07 -7.88
CA SER A 136 -6.20 11.95 -7.11
C SER A 136 -6.83 13.32 -6.86
N ARG A 137 -7.47 13.91 -7.87
CA ARG A 137 -8.16 15.19 -7.72
C ARG A 137 -9.32 15.14 -6.72
N LEU A 138 -10.10 14.04 -6.69
CA LEU A 138 -11.17 13.87 -5.70
C LEU A 138 -10.60 13.85 -4.28
N ILE A 139 -9.54 13.08 -4.06
CA ILE A 139 -8.85 13.00 -2.77
C ILE A 139 -8.26 14.35 -2.37
N ASP A 140 -7.48 14.98 -3.24
CA ASP A 140 -6.81 16.26 -2.95
C ASP A 140 -7.79 17.38 -2.58
N LYS A 141 -9.00 17.34 -3.16
CA LYS A 141 -10.03 18.35 -2.88
C LYS A 141 -10.82 18.11 -1.59
N THR A 142 -10.74 16.95 -1.00
CA THR A 142 -11.53 16.60 0.19
C THR A 142 -10.67 16.30 1.42
N ARG A 143 -9.43 15.82 1.24
CA ARG A 143 -8.57 15.36 2.33
C ARG A 143 -8.32 16.40 3.43
N PHE A 144 -8.34 17.70 3.10
CA PHE A 144 -8.09 18.76 4.09
C PHE A 144 -9.22 18.90 5.12
N ALA A 145 -10.41 18.37 4.81
CA ALA A 145 -11.57 18.38 5.69
C ALA A 145 -11.74 17.10 6.52
N ILE A 146 -10.74 16.20 6.48
CA ILE A 146 -10.72 15.00 7.32
C ILE A 146 -10.43 15.39 8.77
N SER A 147 -11.15 14.80 9.72
CA SER A 147 -10.84 14.95 11.14
C SER A 147 -9.51 14.30 11.49
N THR A 148 -8.77 14.90 12.41
CA THR A 148 -7.57 14.32 13.03
C THR A 148 -7.81 13.92 14.49
N GLU A 149 -9.06 13.99 14.97
CA GLU A 149 -9.44 13.64 16.34
C GLU A 149 -9.57 12.13 16.49
N GLU A 150 -8.78 11.52 17.37
CA GLU A 150 -8.78 10.07 17.63
C GLU A 150 -10.13 9.57 18.15
N THR A 151 -10.88 10.41 18.87
CA THR A 151 -12.21 10.05 19.41
C THR A 151 -13.31 9.96 18.35
N ARG A 152 -13.09 10.56 17.19
CA ARG A 152 -14.03 10.57 16.04
C ARG A 152 -13.45 9.83 14.85
N TYR A 153 -12.95 8.63 15.08
CA TYR A 153 -12.27 7.83 14.03
C TYR A 153 -13.09 7.66 12.74
N TYR A 154 -14.43 7.64 12.83
CA TYR A 154 -15.33 7.57 11.67
C TYR A 154 -15.31 8.83 10.78
N LEU A 155 -14.70 9.93 11.21
CA LEU A 155 -14.46 11.14 10.42
C LEU A 155 -13.02 11.24 9.89
N ASN A 156 -12.15 10.26 10.22
CA ASN A 156 -10.73 10.27 9.84
C ASN A 156 -10.51 9.74 8.42
N GLY A 157 -11.50 9.88 7.55
CA GLY A 157 -11.44 9.38 6.19
C GLY A 157 -12.27 10.19 5.20
N ILE A 158 -12.16 9.80 3.94
CA ILE A 158 -12.98 10.34 2.85
C ILE A 158 -14.05 9.32 2.52
N TYR A 159 -15.31 9.72 2.64
CA TYR A 159 -16.44 8.90 2.20
C TYR A 159 -16.60 9.00 0.69
N ILE A 160 -16.42 7.87 -0.01
CA ILE A 160 -16.57 7.78 -1.45
C ILE A 160 -17.83 6.99 -1.77
N HIS A 161 -18.74 7.58 -2.55
CA HIS A 161 -19.96 6.91 -2.93
C HIS A 161 -20.35 7.17 -4.39
N GLY A 162 -21.02 6.18 -5.01
CA GLY A 162 -21.63 6.28 -6.34
C GLY A 162 -23.10 6.64 -6.24
N HIS A 163 -23.55 7.64 -7.01
CA HIS A 163 -24.96 7.97 -7.17
C HIS A 163 -25.24 8.49 -8.57
N ALA A 164 -26.26 7.94 -9.22
CA ALA A 164 -26.69 8.34 -10.57
C ALA A 164 -25.53 8.35 -11.61
N GLY A 165 -24.66 7.32 -11.59
CA GLY A 165 -23.53 7.21 -12.52
C GLY A 165 -22.36 8.15 -12.22
N LYS A 166 -22.35 8.79 -11.05
CA LYS A 166 -21.34 9.75 -10.62
C LYS A 166 -20.64 9.28 -9.36
N LEU A 167 -19.33 9.47 -9.29
CA LEU A 167 -18.54 9.22 -8.09
C LEU A 167 -18.39 10.53 -7.31
N ARG A 168 -18.66 10.49 -6.01
CA ARG A 168 -18.53 11.65 -5.11
C ARG A 168 -17.61 11.30 -3.96
N ALA A 169 -16.81 12.26 -3.55
CA ALA A 169 -15.98 12.20 -2.36
C ALA A 169 -16.45 13.27 -1.35
N VAL A 170 -16.58 12.90 -0.09
CA VAL A 170 -17.05 13.76 0.99
C VAL A 170 -16.14 13.59 2.20
N ALA A 171 -15.74 14.69 2.82
CA ALA A 171 -15.02 14.67 4.10
C ALA A 171 -15.54 15.79 5.01
N THR A 172 -15.49 15.55 6.32
CA THR A 172 -15.87 16.53 7.35
C THR A 172 -15.10 16.27 8.63
N ASP A 173 -14.74 17.32 9.34
CA ASP A 173 -14.20 17.31 10.70
C ASP A 173 -15.27 17.59 11.78
N GLY A 174 -16.53 17.72 11.36
CA GLY A 174 -17.66 18.12 12.19
C GLY A 174 -17.89 19.63 12.21
N CYS A 175 -16.96 20.45 11.72
CA CYS A 175 -17.10 21.91 11.58
C CYS A 175 -17.26 22.30 10.11
N LEU A 176 -16.51 21.64 9.22
CA LEU A 176 -16.52 21.88 7.78
C LEU A 176 -17.10 20.67 7.07
N LEU A 177 -17.92 20.92 6.06
CA LEU A 177 -18.37 19.89 5.12
C LEU A 177 -17.87 20.26 3.72
N TYR A 178 -17.06 19.42 3.11
CA TYR A 178 -16.62 19.61 1.75
C TYR A 178 -17.02 18.43 0.85
N THR A 179 -17.63 18.73 -0.29
CA THR A 179 -18.02 17.75 -1.28
C THR A 179 -17.39 18.10 -2.63
N SER A 180 -16.79 17.11 -3.29
CA SER A 180 -16.28 17.29 -4.65
C SER A 180 -16.95 16.31 -5.60
N PRO A 181 -17.69 16.80 -6.60
CA PRO A 181 -18.19 15.95 -7.68
C PRO A 181 -17.08 15.56 -8.65
N SER A 182 -17.24 14.38 -9.27
CA SER A 182 -16.34 13.94 -10.34
C SER A 182 -16.36 14.92 -11.52
N PRO A 183 -15.25 15.10 -12.27
CA PRO A 183 -15.21 15.96 -13.47
C PRO A 183 -16.21 15.61 -14.56
N ARG A 184 -16.75 14.40 -14.58
CA ARG A 184 -17.88 14.01 -15.44
C ARG A 184 -19.19 14.76 -15.12
N ASP A 185 -19.22 15.46 -13.98
CA ASP A 185 -20.39 16.21 -13.49
C ASP A 185 -20.55 17.63 -14.04
N ARG A 186 -19.73 18.06 -14.98
CA ARG A 186 -19.96 19.33 -15.70
C ARG A 186 -21.19 19.26 -16.61
N GLN A 187 -22.35 19.01 -16.05
CA GLN A 187 -23.59 19.52 -16.64
C GLN A 187 -23.72 20.98 -16.17
N LYS A 188 -23.80 21.85 -17.18
CA LYS A 188 -24.05 23.29 -17.05
C LYS A 188 -25.27 23.52 -16.14
N SER A 189 -25.05 23.93 -14.89
CA SER A 189 -26.12 24.65 -14.20
C SER A 189 -26.18 26.06 -14.81
N ARG A 190 -27.02 26.24 -15.82
CA ARG A 190 -27.50 27.55 -16.14
C ARG A 190 -28.41 27.95 -14.98
N MET A 191 -27.93 28.82 -14.11
CA MET A 191 -28.86 29.63 -13.31
C MET A 191 -29.69 30.45 -14.27
N PRO A 192 -31.05 30.45 -14.19
CA PRO A 192 -31.82 31.44 -14.87
C PRO A 192 -31.48 32.80 -14.28
N SER A 193 -31.03 33.73 -15.12
CA SER A 193 -30.97 35.12 -14.75
C SER A 193 -32.40 35.58 -14.48
N SER A 194 -32.69 35.86 -13.21
CA SER A 194 -33.91 36.61 -12.86
C SER A 194 -33.79 38.03 -13.39
N ALA A 195 -34.67 38.38 -14.30
CA ALA A 195 -34.99 39.77 -14.63
C ALA A 195 -35.60 40.48 -13.43
#